data_78ba6e4e076a1e38aa92ba473784cae5
#
_entry.id   78ba6e4e076a1e38aa92ba473784cae5
#
_cell.length_a   1.000
_cell.length_b   1.000
_cell.length_c   1.000
_cell.angle_alpha   90.00
_cell.angle_beta   90.00
_cell.angle_gamma   90.00
#
_symmetry.space_group_name_H-M   'P 1'
#
loop_
_entity.id
_entity.type
_entity.pdbx_description
1 polymer ?
#
loop_
_entity_poly.entity_id
_entity_poly.type
_entity_poly.pdbx_seq_one_letter_code
_entity_poly.pdbx_strand_id
1 'polypeptide(L)'
;MDTFVPFTSDEAIVAIGQGLVTRTLPKSEWTHAAHFASTLWVLAYHPDWNAARKMPELIRAYNETTGVANTDTSGYHETITQASIRAGRAFWTERRELPLYQVCNALMESPLGKSDWILTYWSREKLFSVEARRSWVEPDLLGLKF
;
A
#
# COMPACT_ATOMS: atom_id res chain seq x y z
N MET A 1 -19.59 -3.31 -1.85
CA MET A 1 -18.81 -2.66 -2.90
C MET A 1 -18.12 -1.44 -2.30
N ASP A 2 -16.79 -1.44 -2.34
CA ASP A 2 -16.03 -0.32 -1.80
C ASP A 2 -16.12 0.86 -2.75
N THR A 3 -16.65 1.97 -2.24
CA THR A 3 -16.74 3.20 -3.01
C THR A 3 -15.59 4.10 -2.61
N PHE A 4 -14.66 4.31 -3.52
CA PHE A 4 -13.57 5.24 -3.28
C PHE A 4 -14.08 6.68 -3.33
N VAL A 5 -13.79 7.44 -2.28
CA VAL A 5 -14.06 8.88 -2.25
C VAL A 5 -12.76 9.60 -2.56
N PRO A 6 -12.68 10.37 -3.66
CA PRO A 6 -11.45 11.05 -4.04
C PRO A 6 -10.94 12.00 -2.95
N PHE A 7 -9.64 12.05 -2.80
CA PHE A 7 -8.99 13.03 -1.92
C PHE A 7 -9.09 14.42 -2.56
N THR A 8 -9.21 15.44 -1.73
CA THR A 8 -9.40 16.82 -2.20
C THR A 8 -8.17 17.70 -1.99
N SER A 9 -7.14 17.20 -1.30
CA SER A 9 -5.94 17.98 -1.02
C SER A 9 -4.77 17.07 -0.64
N ASP A 10 -3.55 17.58 -0.75
CA ASP A 10 -2.36 16.89 -0.27
C ASP A 10 -2.37 16.73 1.25
N GLU A 11 -3.00 17.65 1.98
CA GLU A 11 -3.13 17.56 3.43
C GLU A 11 -3.87 16.29 3.85
N ALA A 12 -4.85 15.84 3.05
CA ALA A 12 -5.56 14.60 3.32
C ALA A 12 -4.64 13.39 3.21
N ILE A 13 -3.72 13.39 2.24
CA ILE A 13 -2.71 12.35 2.08
C ILE A 13 -1.73 12.37 3.26
N VAL A 14 -1.26 13.57 3.63
CA VAL A 14 -0.35 13.76 4.76
C VAL A 14 -0.98 13.24 6.06
N ALA A 15 -2.26 13.54 6.28
CA ALA A 15 -2.98 13.10 7.47
C ALA A 15 -3.01 11.57 7.59
N ILE A 16 -3.20 10.87 6.47
CA ILE A 16 -3.17 9.39 6.45
C ILE A 16 -1.77 8.88 6.80
N GLY A 17 -0.74 9.43 6.15
CA GLY A 17 0.64 9.02 6.42
C GLY A 17 1.04 9.25 7.86
N GLN A 18 0.76 10.43 8.40
CA GLN A 18 1.05 10.76 9.79
C GLN A 18 0.25 9.89 10.75
N GLY A 19 -1.02 9.62 10.43
CA GLY A 19 -1.87 8.75 11.24
C GLY A 19 -1.34 7.32 11.31
N LEU A 20 -0.74 6.84 10.22
CA LEU A 20 -0.08 5.54 10.21
C LEU A 20 1.16 5.56 11.11
N VAL A 21 2.01 6.57 10.98
CA VAL A 21 3.25 6.70 11.76
C VAL A 21 2.95 6.80 13.26
N THR A 22 1.98 7.62 13.63
CA THR A 22 1.60 7.82 15.04
C THR A 22 0.66 6.73 15.55
N ARG A 23 0.18 5.87 14.66
CA ARG A 23 -0.76 4.78 14.98
C ARG A 23 -2.09 5.31 15.54
N THR A 24 -2.51 6.47 15.04
CA THR A 24 -3.75 7.12 15.47
C THR A 24 -4.84 7.12 14.40
N LEU A 25 -4.51 6.68 13.17
CA LEU A 25 -5.50 6.58 12.09
C LEU A 25 -6.60 5.59 12.53
N PRO A 26 -7.88 5.99 12.50
CA PRO A 26 -8.95 5.05 12.80
C PRO A 26 -8.92 3.84 11.86
N LYS A 27 -9.16 2.66 12.40
CA LYS A 27 -9.11 1.42 11.63
C LYS A 27 -10.05 1.46 10.42
N SER A 28 -11.21 2.10 10.55
CA SER A 28 -12.18 2.27 9.47
C SER A 28 -11.63 3.10 8.31
N GLU A 29 -10.59 3.91 8.54
CA GLU A 29 -9.94 4.71 7.51
C GLU A 29 -8.73 4.03 6.90
N TRP A 30 -8.33 2.87 7.40
CA TRP A 30 -7.22 2.09 6.86
C TRP A 30 -7.72 1.23 5.69
N THR A 31 -8.04 1.88 4.59
CA THR A 31 -8.64 1.31 3.38
C THR A 31 -7.57 0.97 2.35
N HIS A 32 -7.97 0.34 1.26
CA HIS A 32 -7.08 0.11 0.12
C HIS A 32 -6.48 1.42 -0.39
N ALA A 33 -7.31 2.47 -0.49
CA ALA A 33 -6.83 3.79 -0.88
C ALA A 33 -5.81 4.34 0.12
N ALA A 34 -6.03 4.14 1.42
CA ALA A 34 -5.11 4.61 2.46
C ALA A 34 -3.76 3.90 2.39
N HIS A 35 -3.73 2.62 2.02
CA HIS A 35 -2.48 1.90 1.80
C HIS A 35 -1.63 2.58 0.72
N PHE A 36 -2.22 2.88 -0.44
CA PHE A 36 -1.51 3.58 -1.50
C PHE A 36 -1.19 5.03 -1.13
N ALA A 37 -2.12 5.72 -0.46
CA ALA A 37 -1.88 7.09 -0.02
C ALA A 37 -0.66 7.19 0.90
N SER A 38 -0.57 6.31 1.90
CA SER A 38 0.57 6.29 2.82
C SER A 38 1.87 5.91 2.12
N THR A 39 1.82 4.98 1.17
CA THR A 39 2.99 4.61 0.37
C THR A 39 3.49 5.80 -0.44
N LEU A 40 2.59 6.48 -1.14
CA LEU A 40 2.93 7.67 -1.93
C LEU A 40 3.48 8.79 -1.05
N TRP A 41 2.92 8.97 0.14
CA TRP A 41 3.39 9.96 1.11
C TRP A 41 4.83 9.66 1.54
N VAL A 42 5.16 8.42 1.87
CA VAL A 42 6.53 8.05 2.22
C VAL A 42 7.48 8.31 1.05
N LEU A 43 7.10 7.89 -0.15
CA LEU A 43 7.94 8.06 -1.34
C LEU A 43 8.21 9.53 -1.67
N ALA A 44 7.19 10.37 -1.56
CA ALA A 44 7.29 11.78 -1.97
C ALA A 44 7.84 12.69 -0.88
N TYR A 45 7.44 12.49 0.37
CA TYR A 45 7.76 13.38 1.49
C TYR A 45 8.94 12.90 2.34
N HIS A 46 9.23 11.59 2.28
CA HIS A 46 10.32 10.99 3.05
C HIS A 46 11.20 10.12 2.16
N PRO A 47 11.84 10.74 1.12
CA PRO A 47 12.70 9.98 0.21
C PRO A 47 13.94 9.40 0.90
N ASP A 48 14.33 9.95 2.04
CA ASP A 48 15.43 9.44 2.88
C ASP A 48 15.04 8.17 3.65
N TRP A 49 13.74 7.92 3.81
CA TRP A 49 13.28 6.64 4.36
C TRP A 49 13.32 5.59 3.26
N ASN A 50 13.88 4.46 3.54
CA ASN A 50 13.78 3.34 2.61
C ASN A 50 12.37 2.77 2.71
N ALA A 51 11.50 3.07 1.72
CA ALA A 51 10.10 2.66 1.76
C ALA A 51 9.95 1.14 1.89
N ALA A 52 10.81 0.36 1.21
CA ALA A 52 10.78 -1.10 1.27
C ALA A 52 11.04 -1.64 2.68
N ARG A 53 11.75 -0.88 3.53
CA ARG A 53 12.02 -1.23 4.92
C ARG A 53 11.07 -0.51 5.87
N LYS A 54 10.76 0.74 5.60
CA LYS A 54 9.96 1.58 6.50
C LYS A 54 8.49 1.20 6.51
N MET A 55 7.90 0.95 5.35
CA MET A 55 6.49 0.58 5.28
C MET A 55 6.16 -0.70 6.06
N PRO A 56 6.98 -1.78 5.97
CA PRO A 56 6.76 -2.95 6.81
C PRO A 56 6.71 -2.63 8.31
N GLU A 57 7.65 -1.81 8.79
CA GLU A 57 7.69 -1.42 10.21
C GLU A 57 6.42 -0.67 10.62
N LEU A 58 6.01 0.30 9.80
CA LEU A 58 4.85 1.13 10.09
C LEU A 58 3.57 0.31 10.11
N ILE A 59 3.38 -0.57 9.12
CA ILE A 59 2.18 -1.38 9.01
C ILE A 59 2.09 -2.39 10.17
N ARG A 60 3.19 -3.07 10.49
CA ARG A 60 3.21 -4.02 11.59
C ARG A 60 2.85 -3.35 12.92
N ALA A 61 3.46 -2.19 13.20
CA ALA A 61 3.19 -1.46 14.43
C ALA A 61 1.74 -0.98 14.49
N TYR A 62 1.22 -0.49 13.38
CA TYR A 62 -0.17 -0.07 13.28
C TYR A 62 -1.13 -1.23 13.54
N ASN A 63 -0.87 -2.39 12.90
CA ASN A 63 -1.69 -3.59 13.10
C ASN A 63 -1.74 -3.97 14.58
N GLU A 64 -0.59 -4.02 15.24
CA GLU A 64 -0.51 -4.39 16.65
C GLU A 64 -1.33 -3.43 17.52
N THR A 65 -1.24 -2.11 17.25
CA THR A 65 -1.99 -1.10 18.00
C THR A 65 -3.51 -1.24 17.79
N THR A 66 -3.93 -1.65 16.59
CA THR A 66 -5.37 -1.78 16.27
C THR A 66 -5.91 -3.19 16.53
N GLY A 67 -5.14 -4.06 17.16
CA GLY A 67 -5.58 -5.39 17.57
C GLY A 67 -5.52 -6.46 16.48
N VAL A 68 -4.72 -6.22 15.44
CA VAL A 68 -4.51 -7.20 14.36
C VAL A 68 -3.18 -7.91 14.58
N ALA A 69 -3.22 -9.22 14.81
CA ALA A 69 -2.01 -10.01 15.00
C ALA A 69 -1.29 -10.22 13.67
N ASN A 70 0.03 -10.04 13.68
CA ASN A 70 0.90 -10.31 12.52
C ASN A 70 1.41 -11.73 12.63
N THR A 71 0.70 -12.65 11.96
CA THR A 71 0.99 -14.10 12.03
C THR A 71 1.16 -14.67 10.62
N ASP A 72 1.39 -15.96 10.53
CA ASP A 72 1.50 -16.65 9.24
C ASP A 72 0.21 -16.65 8.43
N THR A 73 -0.93 -16.31 9.06
CA THR A 73 -2.25 -16.37 8.42
C THR A 73 -3.03 -15.06 8.51
N SER A 74 -2.50 -14.04 9.18
CA SER A 74 -3.20 -12.75 9.32
C SER A 74 -2.22 -11.60 9.49
N GLY A 75 -2.71 -10.39 9.29
CA GLY A 75 -1.95 -9.18 9.48
C GLY A 75 -0.99 -8.88 8.33
N TYR A 76 0.22 -8.47 8.66
CA TYR A 76 1.19 -8.04 7.68
C TYR A 76 1.48 -9.09 6.61
N HIS A 77 1.64 -8.63 5.37
CA HIS A 77 1.94 -9.50 4.23
C HIS A 77 3.07 -8.88 3.40
N GLU A 78 4.23 -9.51 3.42
CA GLU A 78 5.42 -8.94 2.79
C GLU A 78 5.29 -8.79 1.27
N THR A 79 4.85 -9.84 0.57
CA THR A 79 4.75 -9.77 -0.89
C THR A 79 3.76 -8.70 -1.35
N ILE A 80 2.59 -8.61 -0.71
CA ILE A 80 1.59 -7.59 -1.06
C ILE A 80 2.16 -6.20 -0.81
N THR A 81 2.83 -5.99 0.32
CA THR A 81 3.41 -4.70 0.66
C THR A 81 4.47 -4.27 -0.34
N GLN A 82 5.40 -5.16 -0.65
CA GLN A 82 6.49 -4.83 -1.60
C GLN A 82 5.95 -4.61 -3.01
N ALA A 83 5.00 -5.42 -3.46
CA ALA A 83 4.36 -5.23 -4.76
C ALA A 83 3.65 -3.88 -4.84
N SER A 84 2.95 -3.49 -3.78
CA SER A 84 2.23 -2.21 -3.70
C SER A 84 3.20 -1.02 -3.73
N ILE A 85 4.35 -1.14 -3.07
CA ILE A 85 5.38 -0.09 -3.10
C ILE A 85 5.92 0.08 -4.52
N ARG A 86 6.20 -1.03 -5.21
CA ARG A 86 6.68 -0.99 -6.59
C ARG A 86 5.66 -0.35 -7.52
N ALA A 87 4.39 -0.76 -7.40
CA ALA A 87 3.30 -0.23 -8.21
C ALA A 87 3.10 1.27 -7.96
N GLY A 88 3.06 1.67 -6.71
CA GLY A 88 2.91 3.09 -6.33
C GLY A 88 4.06 3.95 -6.82
N ARG A 89 5.29 3.45 -6.69
CA ARG A 89 6.48 4.17 -7.16
C ARG A 89 6.44 4.37 -8.67
N ALA A 90 6.13 3.32 -9.42
CA ALA A 90 6.08 3.40 -10.88
C ALA A 90 4.98 4.37 -11.34
N PHE A 91 3.82 4.31 -10.70
CA PHE A 91 2.70 5.18 -11.03
C PHE A 91 3.03 6.65 -10.75
N TRP A 92 3.63 6.94 -9.60
CA TRP A 92 4.05 8.29 -9.22
C TRP A 92 5.16 8.82 -10.11
N THR A 93 6.14 8.00 -10.49
CA THR A 93 7.28 8.41 -11.30
C THR A 93 6.84 9.02 -12.63
N GLU A 94 5.76 8.52 -13.21
CA GLU A 94 5.21 9.02 -14.46
C GLU A 94 4.32 10.28 -14.28
N ARG A 95 4.05 10.68 -13.04
CA ARG A 95 3.10 11.75 -12.72
C ARG A 95 3.63 12.71 -11.66
N ARG A 96 4.93 12.91 -11.64
CA ARG A 96 5.59 13.76 -10.61
C ARG A 96 5.18 15.22 -10.66
N GLU A 97 4.69 15.69 -11.78
CA GLU A 97 4.25 17.06 -11.96
C GLU A 97 2.89 17.34 -11.32
N LEU A 98 2.13 16.29 -10.98
CA LEU A 98 0.81 16.44 -10.37
C LEU A 98 0.93 16.54 -8.84
N PRO A 99 0.00 17.27 -8.20
CA PRO A 99 -0.14 17.20 -6.75
C PRO A 99 -0.37 15.74 -6.30
N LEU A 100 0.15 15.37 -5.16
CA LEU A 100 0.14 13.97 -4.71
C LEU A 100 -1.26 13.41 -4.59
N TYR A 101 -2.24 14.21 -4.13
CA TYR A 101 -3.61 13.73 -4.01
C TYR A 101 -4.19 13.37 -5.39
N GLN A 102 -3.83 14.11 -6.43
CA GLN A 102 -4.28 13.78 -7.79
C GLN A 102 -3.63 12.51 -8.30
N VAL A 103 -2.37 12.27 -7.97
CA VAL A 103 -1.69 11.01 -8.29
C VAL A 103 -2.42 9.84 -7.64
N CYS A 104 -2.74 9.98 -6.35
CA CYS A 104 -3.45 8.93 -5.61
C CYS A 104 -4.84 8.67 -6.21
N ASN A 105 -5.57 9.73 -6.53
CA ASN A 105 -6.90 9.59 -7.15
C ASN A 105 -6.81 8.87 -8.50
N ALA A 106 -5.85 9.25 -9.33
CA ALA A 106 -5.64 8.61 -10.63
C ALA A 106 -5.27 7.13 -10.47
N LEU A 107 -4.44 6.81 -9.48
CA LEU A 107 -4.06 5.43 -9.17
C LEU A 107 -5.30 4.61 -8.79
N MET A 108 -6.17 5.17 -7.96
CA MET A 108 -7.39 4.49 -7.53
C MET A 108 -8.39 4.29 -8.67
N GLU A 109 -8.35 5.12 -9.70
CA GLU A 109 -9.17 4.96 -10.91
C GLU A 109 -8.56 3.97 -11.91
N SER A 110 -7.28 3.63 -11.73
CA SER A 110 -6.58 2.64 -12.55
C SER A 110 -6.90 1.23 -12.07
N PRO A 111 -6.45 0.18 -12.81
CA PRO A 111 -6.61 -1.20 -12.31
C PRO A 111 -6.07 -1.43 -10.90
N LEU A 112 -5.06 -0.67 -10.48
CA LEU A 112 -4.49 -0.76 -9.13
C LEU A 112 -5.49 -0.37 -8.02
N GLY A 113 -6.54 0.36 -8.38
CA GLY A 113 -7.58 0.76 -7.44
C GLY A 113 -8.48 -0.38 -6.98
N LYS A 114 -8.45 -1.52 -7.67
CA LYS A 114 -9.18 -2.71 -7.24
C LYS A 114 -8.37 -3.44 -6.18
N SER A 115 -9.00 -3.82 -5.08
CA SER A 115 -8.28 -4.50 -3.98
C SER A 115 -7.69 -5.84 -4.39
N ASP A 116 -8.20 -6.45 -5.45
CA ASP A 116 -7.70 -7.72 -5.98
C ASP A 116 -6.77 -7.57 -7.19
N TRP A 117 -6.28 -6.35 -7.46
CA TRP A 117 -5.38 -6.08 -8.60
C TRP A 117 -4.20 -7.04 -8.66
N ILE A 118 -3.69 -7.41 -7.50
CA ILE A 118 -2.50 -8.23 -7.37
C ILE A 118 -2.71 -9.65 -7.87
N LEU A 119 -3.96 -10.12 -7.87
CA LEU A 119 -4.31 -11.47 -8.35
C LEU A 119 -4.18 -11.62 -9.87
N THR A 120 -3.93 -10.53 -10.59
CA THR A 120 -3.53 -10.58 -11.98
C THR A 120 -2.14 -11.22 -12.13
N TYR A 121 -1.27 -11.04 -11.14
CA TYR A 121 0.13 -11.43 -11.18
C TYR A 121 0.42 -12.70 -10.38
N TRP A 122 -0.25 -12.87 -9.24
CA TRP A 122 -0.09 -14.04 -8.39
C TRP A 122 -1.39 -14.82 -8.31
N SER A 123 -1.30 -16.15 -8.36
CA SER A 123 -2.44 -16.99 -8.03
C SER A 123 -2.78 -16.83 -6.54
N ARG A 124 -4.03 -17.12 -6.17
CA ARG A 124 -4.44 -17.09 -4.77
C ARG A 124 -3.61 -18.05 -3.94
N GLU A 125 -3.36 -19.24 -4.46
CA GLU A 125 -2.56 -20.27 -3.78
C GLU A 125 -1.16 -19.76 -3.45
N LYS A 126 -0.48 -19.13 -4.42
CA LYS A 126 0.85 -18.58 -4.23
C LYS A 126 0.85 -17.38 -3.29
N LEU A 127 -0.05 -16.41 -3.55
CA LEU A 127 -0.10 -15.16 -2.80
C LEU A 127 -0.42 -15.37 -1.33
N PHE A 128 -1.34 -16.27 -1.03
CA PHE A 128 -1.78 -16.51 0.34
C PHE A 128 -1.05 -17.66 1.03
N SER A 129 0.07 -18.09 0.46
CA SER A 129 0.97 -19.01 1.12
C SER A 129 1.67 -18.34 2.30
N VAL A 130 2.11 -19.14 3.26
CA VAL A 130 2.91 -18.64 4.38
C VAL A 130 4.22 -18.02 3.88
N GLU A 131 4.84 -18.63 2.88
CA GLU A 131 6.07 -18.11 2.28
C GLU A 131 5.90 -16.70 1.74
N ALA A 132 4.83 -16.45 0.98
CA ALA A 132 4.57 -15.12 0.40
C ALA A 132 4.29 -14.07 1.47
N ARG A 133 3.65 -14.47 2.57
CA ARG A 133 3.39 -13.57 3.69
C ARG A 133 4.66 -13.18 4.43
N ARG A 134 5.60 -14.10 4.55
CA ARG A 134 6.85 -13.88 5.29
C ARG A 134 7.93 -13.17 4.47
N SER A 135 7.98 -13.43 3.17
CA SER A 135 9.03 -12.92 2.31
C SER A 135 8.53 -12.75 0.88
N TRP A 136 9.28 -11.98 0.10
CA TRP A 136 8.95 -11.79 -1.32
C TRP A 136 8.96 -13.12 -2.06
N VAL A 137 7.90 -13.39 -2.84
CA VAL A 137 7.86 -14.47 -3.80
C VAL A 137 7.57 -13.90 -5.18
N GLU A 138 8.18 -14.48 -6.21
CA GLU A 138 7.96 -14.03 -7.58
C GLU A 138 6.53 -14.36 -8.03
N PRO A 139 5.92 -13.49 -8.88
CA PRO A 139 4.60 -13.78 -9.41
C PRO A 139 4.61 -15.02 -10.30
N ASP A 140 3.56 -15.82 -10.21
CA ASP A 140 3.45 -17.08 -10.94
C ASP A 140 2.52 -17.03 -12.16
N LEU A 141 1.70 -15.98 -12.30
CA LEU A 141 0.77 -15.86 -13.43
C LEU A 141 1.29 -14.92 -14.52
N LEU A 142 1.76 -13.75 -14.12
CA LEU A 142 2.21 -12.72 -15.05
C LEU A 142 3.33 -11.92 -14.39
N GLY A 143 4.40 -11.66 -15.13
CA GLY A 143 5.51 -10.84 -14.63
C GLY A 143 5.06 -9.41 -14.37
N LEU A 144 5.61 -8.81 -13.31
CA LEU A 144 5.33 -7.42 -13.00
C LEU A 144 5.88 -6.51 -14.09
N LYS A 145 5.14 -5.41 -14.37
CA LYS A 145 5.54 -4.39 -15.34
C LYS A 145 6.17 -3.17 -14.66
N PHE A 146 6.38 -3.27 -13.37
CA PHE A 146 6.91 -2.18 -12.54
C PHE A 146 7.82 -2.69 -11.43
#